data_8ebab016e20493ffe3a0e99f0875edbb
#
_entry.id   8ebab016e20493ffe3a0e99f0875edbb
#
_cell.length_a   1.000
_cell.length_b   1.000
_cell.length_c   1.000
_cell.angle_alpha   90.00
_cell.angle_beta   90.00
_cell.angle_gamma   90.00
#
_symmetry.space_group_name_H-M   'P 1'
#
loop_
_entity.id
_entity.type
_entity.pdbx_description
1 polymer ?
#
loop_
_entity_poly.entity_id
_entity_poly.type
_entity_poly.pdbx_seq_one_letter_code
_entity_poly.pdbx_strand_id
1 'polypeptide(L)'
;TNVQNAYQMLIRLAVRTPLMIFFSVIMAMTINVKMALIFLCILPILAGGLFGIAVHVHPIFKRIFKKYDALNNSVQENVAGIRVVKSFVRESYETEKFDRAAEDVRKDFTFVEKILAFNNPTMMFCMYLSMFLVYYLGARIIVNTGATELTTGQLSSLITYGVQILI
;
A
#
# COMPACT_ATOMS: atom_id res chain seq x y z
N THR A 1 22.13 9.09 8.64
CA THR A 1 22.08 7.75 9.23
C THR A 1 20.63 7.29 9.36
N ASN A 2 20.37 6.05 9.84
CA ASN A 2 19.03 5.46 9.88
C ASN A 2 18.00 6.29 10.66
N VAL A 3 18.39 6.93 11.74
CA VAL A 3 17.53 7.82 12.55
C VAL A 3 17.13 9.06 11.76
N GLN A 4 18.04 9.67 11.04
CA GLN A 4 17.76 10.83 10.20
C GLN A 4 16.79 10.48 9.06
N ASN A 5 16.98 9.34 8.40
CA ASN A 5 16.08 8.86 7.37
C ASN A 5 14.68 8.55 7.93
N ALA A 6 14.60 7.92 9.10
CA ALA A 6 13.33 7.65 9.77
C ALA A 6 12.60 8.96 10.11
N TYR A 7 13.31 9.96 10.64
CA TYR A 7 12.73 11.27 10.96
C TYR A 7 12.23 12.02 9.72
N GLN A 8 13.03 12.02 8.64
CA GLN A 8 12.61 12.61 7.36
C GLN A 8 11.37 11.92 6.79
N MET A 9 11.33 10.58 6.85
CA MET A 9 10.19 9.80 6.37
C MET A 9 8.93 10.09 7.21
N LEU A 10 9.08 10.23 8.51
CA LEU A 10 7.99 10.53 9.43
C LEU A 10 7.40 11.92 9.16
N ILE A 11 8.22 12.96 8.99
CA ILE A 11 7.77 14.31 8.63
C ILE A 11 7.07 14.30 7.26
N ARG A 12 7.65 13.62 6.28
CA ARG A 12 7.10 13.55 4.93
C ARG A 12 5.71 12.89 4.93
N LEU A 13 5.55 11.77 5.63
CA LEU A 13 4.29 11.03 5.67
C LEU A 13 3.25 11.68 6.58
N ALA A 14 3.65 12.12 7.80
CA ALA A 14 2.71 12.62 8.79
C ALA A 14 2.31 14.08 8.60
N VAL A 15 3.14 14.90 7.98
CA VAL A 15 2.89 16.33 7.82
C VAL A 15 2.61 16.70 6.36
N ARG A 16 3.52 16.35 5.46
CA ARG A 16 3.41 16.77 4.05
C ARG A 16 2.21 16.15 3.34
N THR A 17 1.99 14.83 3.52
CA THR A 17 0.93 14.13 2.79
C THR A 17 -0.48 14.61 3.18
N PRO A 18 -0.86 14.73 4.46
CA PRO A 18 -2.17 15.26 4.83
C PRO A 18 -2.39 16.70 4.37
N LEU A 19 -1.36 17.55 4.48
CA LEU A 19 -1.45 18.93 4.01
C LEU A 19 -1.64 19.00 2.49
N MET A 20 -0.91 18.20 1.73
CA MET A 20 -1.06 18.13 0.27
C MET A 20 -2.48 17.69 -0.13
N ILE A 21 -3.03 16.66 0.50
CA ILE A 21 -4.39 16.20 0.23
C ILE A 21 -5.38 17.32 0.56
N PHE A 22 -5.27 17.94 1.72
CA PHE A 22 -6.17 19.00 2.16
C PHE A 22 -6.16 20.19 1.20
N PHE A 23 -4.99 20.72 0.85
CA PHE A 23 -4.87 21.82 -0.09
C PHE A 23 -5.33 21.44 -1.50
N SER A 24 -5.02 20.25 -1.98
CA SER A 24 -5.43 19.80 -3.31
C SER A 24 -6.95 19.67 -3.42
N VAL A 25 -7.63 19.17 -2.36
CA VAL A 25 -9.10 19.10 -2.32
C VAL A 25 -9.71 20.52 -2.34
N ILE A 26 -9.21 21.44 -1.51
CA ILE A 26 -9.69 22.82 -1.48
C ILE A 26 -9.51 23.46 -2.87
N MET A 27 -8.32 23.36 -3.46
CA MET A 27 -8.06 23.95 -4.77
C MET A 27 -8.89 23.31 -5.89
N ALA A 28 -9.14 22.02 -5.84
CA ALA A 28 -10.06 21.38 -6.76
C ALA A 28 -11.49 21.91 -6.61
N MET A 29 -11.96 22.14 -5.37
CA MET A 29 -13.28 22.70 -5.10
C MET A 29 -13.43 24.15 -5.59
N THR A 30 -12.38 24.97 -5.51
CA THR A 30 -12.40 26.34 -6.03
C THR A 30 -12.52 26.42 -7.56
N ILE A 31 -12.01 25.41 -8.27
CA ILE A 31 -12.10 25.36 -9.73
C ILE A 31 -13.50 24.89 -10.16
N ASN A 32 -13.92 23.72 -9.72
CA ASN A 32 -15.23 23.19 -10.06
C ASN A 32 -15.68 22.12 -9.04
N VAL A 33 -16.73 22.43 -8.28
CA VAL A 33 -17.25 21.56 -7.23
C VAL A 33 -17.70 20.19 -7.77
N LYS A 34 -18.31 20.14 -8.96
CA LYS A 34 -18.79 18.88 -9.57
C LYS A 34 -17.63 17.96 -9.88
N MET A 35 -16.51 18.51 -10.37
CA MET A 35 -15.29 17.75 -10.65
C MET A 35 -14.58 17.31 -9.36
N ALA A 36 -14.55 18.17 -8.34
CA ALA A 36 -13.95 17.84 -7.05
C ALA A 36 -14.68 16.69 -6.33
N LEU A 37 -16.00 16.58 -6.50
CA LEU A 37 -16.81 15.48 -5.95
C LEU A 37 -16.39 14.10 -6.51
N ILE A 38 -15.88 14.03 -7.74
CA ILE A 38 -15.37 12.76 -8.30
C ILE A 38 -14.21 12.23 -7.41
N PHE A 39 -13.26 13.09 -7.07
CA PHE A 39 -12.14 12.70 -6.20
C PHE A 39 -12.63 12.33 -4.80
N LEU A 40 -13.59 13.10 -4.27
CA LEU A 40 -14.17 12.84 -2.96
C LEU A 40 -14.93 11.50 -2.89
N CYS A 41 -15.52 11.05 -4.00
CA CYS A 41 -16.16 9.73 -4.09
C CYS A 41 -15.16 8.58 -4.29
N ILE A 42 -14.09 8.80 -5.05
CA ILE A 42 -13.09 7.77 -5.32
C ILE A 42 -12.17 7.53 -4.11
N LEU A 43 -11.88 8.58 -3.33
CA LEU A 43 -11.00 8.49 -2.16
C LEU A 43 -11.49 7.48 -1.11
N PRO A 44 -12.77 7.47 -0.66
CA PRO A 44 -13.24 6.44 0.26
C PRO A 44 -13.28 5.03 -0.34
N ILE A 45 -13.49 4.89 -1.65
CA ILE A 45 -13.42 3.58 -2.33
C ILE A 45 -11.98 3.05 -2.27
N LEU A 46 -11.01 3.90 -2.59
CA LEU A 46 -9.59 3.56 -2.50
C LEU A 46 -9.20 3.23 -1.06
N ALA A 47 -9.55 4.12 -0.11
CA ALA A 47 -9.27 3.91 1.31
C ALA A 47 -9.90 2.62 1.84
N GLY A 48 -11.15 2.32 1.48
CA GLY A 48 -11.83 1.08 1.84
C GLY A 48 -11.16 -0.16 1.27
N GLY A 49 -10.73 -0.12 0.02
CA GLY A 49 -9.99 -1.21 -0.62
C GLY A 49 -8.64 -1.49 0.08
N LEU A 50 -7.85 -0.44 0.31
CA LEU A 50 -6.56 -0.56 1.00
C LEU A 50 -6.72 -1.00 2.47
N PHE A 51 -7.71 -0.45 3.18
CA PHE A 51 -8.01 -0.85 4.55
C PHE A 51 -8.47 -2.30 4.62
N GLY A 52 -9.29 -2.76 3.68
CA GLY A 52 -9.71 -4.16 3.56
C GLY A 52 -8.51 -5.10 3.42
N ILE A 53 -7.55 -4.76 2.54
CA ILE A 53 -6.30 -5.52 2.39
C ILE A 53 -5.52 -5.53 3.73
N ALA A 54 -5.34 -4.37 4.36
CA ALA A 54 -4.59 -4.25 5.60
C ALA A 54 -5.17 -5.09 6.74
N VAL A 55 -6.50 -5.08 6.91
CA VAL A 55 -7.21 -5.86 7.93
C VAL A 55 -7.05 -7.36 7.70
N HIS A 56 -7.10 -7.83 6.45
CA HIS A 56 -6.91 -9.25 6.13
C HIS A 56 -5.46 -9.71 6.33
N VAL A 57 -4.50 -8.88 6.01
CA VAL A 57 -3.07 -9.22 6.08
C VAL A 57 -2.54 -9.17 7.52
N HIS A 58 -3.05 -8.27 8.35
CA HIS A 58 -2.57 -8.07 9.72
C HIS A 58 -2.55 -9.34 10.60
N PRO A 59 -3.63 -10.15 10.70
CA PRO A 59 -3.62 -11.38 11.50
C PRO A 59 -2.66 -12.43 10.96
N ILE A 60 -2.47 -12.46 9.64
CA ILE A 60 -1.56 -13.42 9.00
C ILE A 60 -0.11 -13.07 9.35
N PHE A 61 0.26 -11.78 9.33
CA PHE A 61 1.58 -11.34 9.77
C PHE A 61 1.86 -11.72 11.23
N LYS A 62 0.90 -11.56 12.14
CA LYS A 62 1.06 -12.01 13.54
C LYS A 62 1.38 -13.50 13.64
N ARG A 63 0.75 -14.33 12.79
CA ARG A 63 1.02 -15.77 12.74
C ARG A 63 2.42 -16.05 12.19
N ILE A 64 2.81 -15.35 11.13
CA ILE A 64 4.14 -15.48 10.51
C ILE A 64 5.24 -15.15 11.51
N PHE A 65 5.12 -14.04 12.23
CA PHE A 65 6.13 -13.65 13.22
C PHE A 65 6.29 -14.69 14.33
N LYS A 66 5.19 -15.29 14.82
CA LYS A 66 5.27 -16.38 15.80
C LYS A 66 6.01 -17.61 15.26
N LYS A 67 5.76 -17.98 13.99
CA LYS A 67 6.47 -19.08 13.34
C LYS A 67 7.95 -18.74 13.12
N TYR A 68 8.23 -17.50 12.78
CA TYR A 68 9.60 -17.02 12.58
C TYR A 68 10.40 -17.04 13.89
N ASP A 69 9.80 -16.62 15.00
CA ASP A 69 10.40 -16.70 16.33
C ASP A 69 10.69 -18.17 16.73
N ALA A 70 9.75 -19.08 16.46
CA ALA A 70 9.95 -20.51 16.69
C ALA A 70 11.08 -21.10 15.84
N LEU A 71 11.20 -20.68 14.58
CA LEU A 71 12.29 -21.06 13.68
C LEU A 71 13.63 -20.57 14.21
N ASN A 72 13.73 -19.30 14.62
CA ASN A 72 14.94 -18.72 15.19
C ASN A 72 15.36 -19.42 16.49
N ASN A 73 14.41 -19.73 17.36
CA ASN A 73 14.68 -20.49 18.58
C ASN A 73 15.24 -21.88 18.26
N SER A 74 14.66 -22.58 17.27
CA SER A 74 15.15 -23.89 16.81
C SER A 74 16.58 -23.82 16.27
N VAL A 75 16.92 -22.74 15.56
CA VAL A 75 18.31 -22.52 15.09
C VAL A 75 19.25 -22.29 16.28
N GLN A 76 18.86 -21.49 17.26
CA GLN A 76 19.67 -21.23 18.46
C GLN A 76 19.90 -22.52 19.27
N GLU A 77 18.85 -23.33 19.45
CA GLU A 77 18.94 -24.63 20.11
C GLU A 77 19.89 -25.56 19.38
N ASN A 78 19.78 -25.65 18.05
CA ASN A 78 20.65 -26.51 17.22
C ASN A 78 22.10 -26.05 17.25
N VAL A 79 22.36 -24.75 17.22
CA VAL A 79 23.73 -24.19 17.36
C VAL A 79 24.31 -24.50 18.73
N ALA A 80 23.54 -24.30 19.80
CA ALA A 80 23.98 -24.59 21.16
C ALA A 80 24.19 -26.10 21.38
N GLY A 81 23.33 -26.94 20.80
CA GLY A 81 23.35 -28.39 20.93
C GLY A 81 24.14 -29.15 19.84
N ILE A 82 24.89 -28.46 18.99
CA ILE A 82 25.52 -29.07 17.79
C ILE A 82 26.40 -30.28 18.08
N ARG A 83 27.09 -30.30 19.25
CA ARG A 83 27.89 -31.44 19.66
C ARG A 83 27.05 -32.69 19.93
N VAL A 84 25.85 -32.48 20.51
CA VAL A 84 24.88 -33.57 20.78
C VAL A 84 24.29 -34.09 19.50
N VAL A 85 23.86 -33.18 18.60
CA VAL A 85 23.31 -33.55 17.28
C VAL A 85 24.32 -34.40 16.48
N LYS A 86 25.59 -33.99 16.48
CA LYS A 86 26.69 -34.74 15.82
C LYS A 86 26.97 -36.09 16.46
N SER A 87 26.99 -36.16 17.80
CA SER A 87 27.31 -37.43 18.49
C SER A 87 26.21 -38.49 18.30
N PHE A 88 24.96 -38.11 18.07
CA PHE A 88 23.83 -38.99 17.82
C PHE A 88 23.51 -39.20 16.33
N VAL A 89 24.31 -38.61 15.40
CA VAL A 89 24.13 -38.70 13.94
C VAL A 89 22.72 -38.29 13.50
N ARG A 90 22.17 -37.28 14.12
CA ARG A 90 20.80 -36.79 13.85
C ARG A 90 20.74 -35.54 12.96
N GLU A 91 21.79 -35.26 12.22
CA GLU A 91 21.87 -34.08 11.34
C GLU A 91 20.76 -34.06 10.30
N SER A 92 20.47 -35.22 9.66
CA SER A 92 19.41 -35.30 8.66
C SER A 92 18.02 -35.03 9.22
N TYR A 93 17.75 -35.49 10.45
CA TYR A 93 16.46 -35.26 11.11
C TYR A 93 16.27 -33.77 11.47
N GLU A 94 17.28 -33.12 12.02
CA GLU A 94 17.21 -31.69 12.36
C GLU A 94 17.12 -30.82 11.10
N THR A 95 17.80 -31.20 10.01
CA THR A 95 17.68 -30.52 8.71
C THR A 95 16.26 -30.63 8.17
N GLU A 96 15.69 -31.84 8.16
CA GLU A 96 14.32 -32.04 7.68
C GLU A 96 13.28 -31.26 8.51
N LYS A 97 13.46 -31.25 9.84
CA LYS A 97 12.60 -30.47 10.77
C LYS A 97 12.69 -28.99 10.47
N PHE A 98 13.91 -28.46 10.26
CA PHE A 98 14.14 -27.07 9.89
C PHE A 98 13.50 -26.73 8.53
N ASP A 99 13.72 -27.57 7.52
CA ASP A 99 13.19 -27.37 6.16
C ASP A 99 11.66 -27.32 6.16
N ARG A 100 10.99 -28.19 6.93
CA ARG A 100 9.53 -28.15 7.10
C ARG A 100 9.06 -26.84 7.72
N ALA A 101 9.72 -26.40 8.80
CA ALA A 101 9.38 -25.15 9.47
C ALA A 101 9.62 -23.91 8.56
N ALA A 102 10.73 -23.91 7.82
CA ALA A 102 11.06 -22.87 6.84
C ALA A 102 10.05 -22.84 5.68
N GLU A 103 9.66 -24.00 5.17
CA GLU A 103 8.66 -24.12 4.12
C GLU A 103 7.28 -23.60 4.55
N ASP A 104 6.88 -23.86 5.79
CA ASP A 104 5.63 -23.33 6.35
C ASP A 104 5.64 -21.81 6.47
N VAL A 105 6.78 -21.24 6.90
CA VAL A 105 6.96 -19.78 6.91
C VAL A 105 6.92 -19.23 5.48
N ARG A 106 7.60 -19.87 4.55
CA ARG A 106 7.61 -19.48 3.13
C ARG A 106 6.22 -19.46 2.52
N LYS A 107 5.39 -20.47 2.79
CA LYS A 107 4.01 -20.55 2.28
C LYS A 107 3.16 -19.40 2.80
N ASP A 108 3.22 -19.13 4.10
CA ASP A 108 2.47 -18.02 4.71
C ASP A 108 2.92 -16.66 4.16
N PHE A 109 4.25 -16.42 3.99
CA PHE A 109 4.77 -15.21 3.35
C PHE A 109 4.30 -15.06 1.92
N THR A 110 4.41 -16.13 1.11
CA THR A 110 3.97 -16.11 -0.29
C THR A 110 2.49 -15.79 -0.40
N PHE A 111 1.66 -16.30 0.51
CA PHE A 111 0.23 -15.99 0.54
C PHE A 111 -0.03 -14.51 0.85
N VAL A 112 0.67 -13.95 1.85
CA VAL A 112 0.56 -12.52 2.20
C VAL A 112 1.03 -11.64 1.05
N GLU A 113 2.16 -11.97 0.43
CA GLU A 113 2.69 -11.19 -0.70
C GLU A 113 1.75 -11.19 -1.90
N LYS A 114 1.06 -12.29 -2.18
CA LYS A 114 0.01 -12.34 -3.22
C LYS A 114 -1.14 -11.37 -2.93
N ILE A 115 -1.55 -11.26 -1.66
CA ILE A 115 -2.59 -10.30 -1.27
C ILE A 115 -2.06 -8.86 -1.38
N LEU A 116 -0.84 -8.61 -0.90
CA LEU A 116 -0.22 -7.29 -0.99
C LEU A 116 0.07 -6.86 -2.43
N ALA A 117 0.36 -7.80 -3.32
CA ALA A 117 0.55 -7.52 -4.75
C ALA A 117 -0.70 -6.91 -5.39
N PHE A 118 -1.89 -7.15 -4.84
CA PHE A 118 -3.14 -6.54 -5.29
C PHE A 118 -3.26 -5.05 -4.94
N ASN A 119 -2.43 -4.56 -4.00
CA ASN A 119 -2.43 -3.17 -3.57
C ASN A 119 -2.12 -2.21 -4.72
N ASN A 120 -1.07 -2.48 -5.48
CA ASN A 120 -0.63 -1.63 -6.58
C ASN A 120 -1.63 -1.57 -7.75
N PRO A 121 -2.17 -2.70 -8.28
CA PRO A 121 -3.24 -2.68 -9.26
C PRO A 121 -4.49 -1.92 -8.81
N THR A 122 -4.92 -2.07 -7.55
CA THR A 122 -6.08 -1.36 -7.00
C THR A 122 -5.87 0.16 -7.02
N MET A 123 -4.70 0.60 -6.56
CA MET A 123 -4.34 2.03 -6.57
C MET A 123 -4.29 2.58 -8.00
N MET A 124 -3.62 1.88 -8.92
CA MET A 124 -3.53 2.28 -10.33
C MET A 124 -4.91 2.33 -11.00
N PHE A 125 -5.77 1.35 -10.73
CA PHE A 125 -7.12 1.32 -11.26
C PHE A 125 -7.93 2.54 -10.81
N CYS A 126 -7.94 2.86 -9.51
CA CYS A 126 -8.64 4.03 -8.98
C CYS A 126 -8.09 5.33 -9.57
N MET A 127 -6.77 5.44 -9.73
CA MET A 127 -6.12 6.60 -10.32
C MET A 127 -6.53 6.80 -11.79
N TYR A 128 -6.42 5.77 -12.62
CA TYR A 128 -6.79 5.86 -14.03
C TYR A 128 -8.30 6.05 -14.22
N LEU A 129 -9.12 5.42 -13.40
CA LEU A 129 -10.57 5.63 -13.42
C LEU A 129 -10.92 7.08 -13.10
N SER A 130 -10.28 7.66 -12.08
CA SER A 130 -10.43 9.06 -11.73
C SER A 130 -10.03 9.99 -12.86
N MET A 131 -8.85 9.76 -13.45
CA MET A 131 -8.38 10.55 -14.59
C MET A 131 -9.33 10.46 -15.78
N PHE A 132 -9.80 9.25 -16.12
CA PHE A 132 -10.74 9.05 -17.20
C PHE A 132 -12.05 9.81 -16.98
N LEU A 133 -12.62 9.73 -15.77
CA LEU A 133 -13.86 10.45 -15.42
C LEU A 133 -13.67 11.97 -15.50
N VAL A 134 -12.57 12.50 -14.99
CA VAL A 134 -12.27 13.93 -15.02
C VAL A 134 -12.06 14.42 -16.45
N TYR A 135 -11.34 13.67 -17.27
CA TYR A 135 -11.17 14.01 -18.69
C TYR A 135 -12.50 13.98 -19.44
N TYR A 136 -13.27 12.90 -19.30
CA TYR A 136 -14.53 12.72 -20.01
C TYR A 136 -15.55 13.79 -19.62
N LEU A 137 -15.78 13.99 -18.32
CA LEU A 137 -16.76 14.95 -17.86
C LEU A 137 -16.28 16.39 -18.04
N GLY A 138 -14.98 16.65 -17.84
CA GLY A 138 -14.39 17.96 -18.07
C GLY A 138 -14.44 18.39 -19.53
N ALA A 139 -14.09 17.50 -20.46
CA ALA A 139 -14.22 17.77 -21.90
C ALA A 139 -15.67 18.05 -22.30
N ARG A 140 -16.62 17.27 -21.74
CA ARG A 140 -18.05 17.47 -22.00
C ARG A 140 -18.55 18.82 -21.49
N ILE A 141 -18.10 19.26 -20.31
CA ILE A 141 -18.43 20.59 -19.79
C ILE A 141 -17.84 21.68 -20.67
N ILE A 142 -16.57 21.60 -21.05
CA ILE A 142 -15.91 22.58 -21.91
C ILE A 142 -16.64 22.75 -23.24
N VAL A 143 -17.01 21.63 -23.90
CA VAL A 143 -17.71 21.66 -25.19
C VAL A 143 -19.11 22.23 -25.03
N ASN A 144 -19.88 21.83 -24.02
CA ASN A 144 -21.25 22.27 -23.83
C ASN A 144 -21.37 23.72 -23.40
N THR A 145 -20.40 24.24 -22.65
CA THR A 145 -20.44 25.61 -22.10
C THR A 145 -19.57 26.59 -22.88
N GLY A 146 -18.88 26.14 -23.94
CA GLY A 146 -17.97 27.01 -24.70
C GLY A 146 -16.81 27.54 -23.83
N ALA A 147 -16.32 26.72 -22.90
CA ALA A 147 -15.25 27.06 -21.95
C ALA A 147 -15.59 28.18 -20.93
N THR A 148 -16.86 28.49 -20.69
CA THR A 148 -17.26 29.51 -19.69
C THR A 148 -17.25 28.98 -18.26
N GLU A 149 -17.63 27.70 -18.03
CA GLU A 149 -17.63 27.09 -16.69
C GLU A 149 -16.30 26.38 -16.35
N LEU A 150 -15.58 25.90 -17.35
CA LEU A 150 -14.30 25.18 -17.17
C LEU A 150 -13.39 25.43 -18.37
N THR A 151 -12.19 25.92 -18.12
CA THR A 151 -11.16 26.10 -19.16
C THR A 151 -10.26 24.86 -19.25
N THR A 152 -9.55 24.70 -20.38
CA THR A 152 -8.58 23.62 -20.57
C THR A 152 -7.44 23.69 -19.56
N GLY A 153 -7.02 24.89 -19.16
CA GLY A 153 -5.99 25.08 -18.12
C GLY A 153 -6.47 24.63 -16.74
N GLN A 154 -7.72 24.95 -16.40
CA GLN A 154 -8.35 24.48 -15.15
C GLN A 154 -8.52 22.97 -15.13
N LEU A 155 -8.86 22.34 -16.25
CA LEU A 155 -8.93 20.89 -16.38
C LEU A 155 -7.57 20.24 -16.11
N SER A 156 -6.49 20.78 -16.67
CA SER A 156 -5.13 20.31 -16.41
C SER A 156 -4.73 20.44 -14.94
N SER A 157 -5.13 21.54 -14.30
CA SER A 157 -4.90 21.75 -12.86
C SER A 157 -5.68 20.73 -12.00
N LEU A 158 -6.95 20.43 -12.34
CA LEU A 158 -7.76 19.42 -11.67
C LEU A 158 -7.12 18.02 -11.75
N ILE A 159 -6.55 17.66 -12.90
CA ILE A 159 -5.84 16.38 -13.05
C ILE A 159 -4.62 16.33 -12.13
N THR A 160 -3.85 17.41 -12.07
CA THR A 160 -2.68 17.49 -11.17
C THR A 160 -3.10 17.34 -9.71
N TYR A 161 -4.16 18.02 -9.29
CA TYR A 161 -4.69 17.86 -7.93
C TYR A 161 -5.24 16.46 -7.67
N GLY A 162 -5.90 15.85 -8.65
CA GLY A 162 -6.39 14.48 -8.55
C GLY A 162 -5.26 13.46 -8.33
N VAL A 163 -4.16 13.61 -9.05
CA VAL A 163 -2.97 12.79 -8.85
C VAL A 163 -2.40 12.99 -7.44
N GLN A 164 -2.34 14.24 -6.93
CA GLN A 164 -1.84 14.52 -5.59
C GLN A 164 -2.75 14.00 -4.47
N ILE A 165 -4.06 13.89 -4.71
CA ILE A 165 -5.03 13.35 -3.74
C ILE A 165 -4.93 11.82 -3.65
N LEU A 166 -4.61 11.14 -4.76
CA LEU A 166 -4.68 9.68 -4.87
C LEU A 166 -3.32 8.97 -4.67
N ILE A 167 -2.20 9.70 -4.67
CA ILE A 167 -0.84 9.20 -4.39
C ILE A 167 -0.43 9.50 -2.96
#